data_fe1f80cc0acab4eff9f72c5207563d28
#
_entry.id   fe1f80cc0acab4eff9f72c5207563d28
#
_cell.length_a   1.000
_cell.length_b   1.000
_cell.length_c   1.000
_cell.angle_alpha   90.00
_cell.angle_beta   90.00
_cell.angle_gamma   90.00
#
_symmetry.space_group_name_H-M   'P 1'
#
loop_
_entity.id
_entity.type
_entity.pdbx_description
1 polymer ?
#
loop_
_entity_poly.entity_id
_entity_poly.type
_entity_poly.pdbx_seq_one_letter_code
_entity_poly.pdbx_strand_id
1 'polypeptide(L)'
;MEIDIDLSAQRLRLCDGEHQVMDVAVSTGVNGIGEQNGSGCTPRGRHPGRDWILTRILWLSGLEPGRNRLGPVDTFRRYIYLHGTPPVTALGTPGSKGCIRMNNADIIRLFDLVAPGTVVNLHE
;
A
#
# COMPACT_ATOMS: atom_id res chain seq x y z
N MET A 1 -15.82 0.63 -1.04
CA MET A 1 -14.76 -0.08 -0.27
C MET A 1 -13.58 0.84 0.00
N GLU A 2 -12.90 0.61 1.08
CA GLU A 2 -11.70 1.35 1.45
C GLU A 2 -10.64 0.36 1.96
N ILE A 3 -9.39 0.60 1.54
CA ILE A 3 -8.24 -0.15 2.04
C ILE A 3 -7.60 0.68 3.16
N ASP A 4 -7.41 0.06 4.32
CA ASP A 4 -6.75 0.65 5.47
C ASP A 4 -5.46 -0.10 5.77
N ILE A 5 -4.33 0.61 5.77
CA ILE A 5 -3.01 0.02 6.04
C ILE A 5 -2.45 0.65 7.31
N ASP A 6 -2.35 -0.16 8.35
CA ASP A 6 -1.74 0.20 9.61
C ASP A 6 -0.24 -0.11 9.54
N LEU A 7 0.58 0.93 9.44
CA LEU A 7 2.02 0.80 9.27
C LEU A 7 2.70 0.35 10.56
N SER A 8 2.14 0.68 11.71
CA SER A 8 2.67 0.20 13.00
C SER A 8 2.40 -1.28 13.22
N ALA A 9 1.19 -1.73 12.89
CA ALA A 9 0.80 -3.13 13.05
C ALA A 9 1.23 -4.02 11.88
N GLN A 10 1.64 -3.42 10.75
CA GLN A 10 1.95 -4.13 9.50
C GLN A 10 0.78 -5.00 9.04
N ARG A 11 -0.41 -4.39 9.03
CA ARG A 11 -1.67 -5.03 8.64
C ARG A 11 -2.38 -4.22 7.58
N LEU A 12 -3.01 -4.93 6.64
CA LEU A 12 -3.92 -4.35 5.65
C LEU A 12 -5.32 -4.88 5.91
N ARG A 13 -6.28 -3.96 5.98
CA ARG A 13 -7.70 -4.28 6.11
C ARG A 13 -8.46 -3.72 4.92
N LEU A 14 -9.34 -4.53 4.36
CA LEU A 14 -10.31 -4.09 3.36
C LEU A 14 -11.67 -4.02 4.04
N CYS A 15 -12.29 -2.86 4.00
CA CYS A 15 -13.59 -2.63 4.62
C CYS A 15 -14.61 -2.14 3.60
N ASP A 16 -15.84 -2.62 3.72
CA ASP A 16 -17.01 -2.14 2.99
C ASP A 16 -17.97 -1.53 4.01
N GLY A 17 -17.91 -0.20 4.18
CA GLY A 17 -18.57 0.47 5.28
C GLY A 17 -18.02 0.00 6.63
N GLU A 18 -18.89 -0.54 7.48
CA GLU A 18 -18.51 -1.12 8.78
C GLU A 18 -18.12 -2.60 8.69
N HIS A 19 -18.22 -3.19 7.50
CA HIS A 19 -17.96 -4.61 7.30
C HIS A 19 -16.51 -4.85 6.88
N GLN A 20 -15.76 -5.58 7.69
CA GLN A 20 -14.38 -5.98 7.37
C GLN A 20 -14.40 -7.22 6.48
N VAL A 21 -13.89 -7.08 5.26
CA VAL A 21 -13.85 -8.15 4.26
C VAL A 21 -12.53 -8.93 4.32
N MET A 22 -11.42 -8.24 4.65
CA MET A 22 -10.08 -8.83 4.67
C MET A 22 -9.24 -8.19 5.76
N ASP A 23 -8.41 -8.99 6.43
CA ASP A 23 -7.39 -8.52 7.38
C ASP A 23 -6.16 -9.42 7.25
N VAL A 24 -5.08 -8.89 6.67
CA VAL A 24 -3.89 -9.69 6.33
C VAL A 24 -2.62 -8.97 6.72
N ALA A 25 -1.54 -9.73 6.92
CA ALA A 25 -0.21 -9.20 7.18
C ALA A 25 0.41 -8.61 5.91
N VAL A 26 1.16 -7.53 6.07
CA VAL A 26 1.95 -6.90 5.00
C VAL A 26 3.37 -6.63 5.49
N SER A 27 4.24 -6.20 4.58
CA SER A 27 5.59 -5.71 4.90
C SER A 27 5.82 -4.41 4.13
N THR A 28 6.10 -3.34 4.85
CA THR A 28 6.29 -2.00 4.28
C THR A 28 7.75 -1.56 4.34
N GLY A 29 8.03 -0.28 4.13
CA GLY A 29 9.39 0.24 4.01
C GLY A 29 10.29 -0.07 5.20
N VAL A 30 11.45 -0.69 4.95
CA VAL A 30 12.43 -1.04 5.98
C VAL A 30 12.96 0.22 6.70
N ASN A 31 13.00 1.36 6.01
CA ASN A 31 13.38 2.65 6.58
C ASN A 31 12.24 3.33 7.34
N GLY A 32 11.09 2.64 7.50
CA GLY A 32 9.94 3.13 8.24
C GLY A 32 9.01 3.99 7.40
N ILE A 33 8.39 4.97 8.05
CA ILE A 33 7.35 5.83 7.50
C ILE A 33 7.97 7.14 6.99
N GLY A 34 7.59 7.58 5.80
CA GLY A 34 8.03 8.86 5.27
C GLY A 34 7.58 9.11 3.83
N GLU A 35 7.37 10.36 3.49
CA GLU A 35 6.82 10.82 2.24
C GLU A 35 7.86 11.27 1.21
N GLN A 36 9.10 11.48 1.62
CA GLN A 36 10.17 12.01 0.75
C GLN A 36 10.56 11.04 -0.36
N ASN A 37 10.76 11.55 -1.55
CA ASN A 37 11.28 10.79 -2.68
C ASN A 37 12.68 10.23 -2.37
N GLY A 38 12.91 8.96 -2.73
CA GLY A 38 14.20 8.31 -2.52
C GLY A 38 14.52 7.90 -1.07
N SER A 39 13.59 8.11 -0.13
CA SER A 39 13.81 7.79 1.29
C SER A 39 13.79 6.28 1.58
N GLY A 40 13.18 5.48 0.72
CA GLY A 40 12.92 4.06 0.99
C GLY A 40 11.83 3.82 2.04
N CYS A 41 11.11 4.87 2.42
CA CYS A 41 10.03 4.84 3.39
C CYS A 41 8.67 4.64 2.72
N THR A 42 7.69 4.16 3.48
CA THR A 42 6.30 4.07 3.02
C THR A 42 5.56 5.36 3.37
N PRO A 43 4.91 6.04 2.40
CA PRO A 43 4.22 7.29 2.65
C PRO A 43 2.93 7.09 3.43
N ARG A 44 2.61 8.06 4.29
CA ARG A 44 1.34 8.12 5.00
C ARG A 44 0.29 8.87 4.18
N GLY A 45 -0.94 8.82 4.63
CA GLY A 45 -2.05 9.58 4.11
C GLY A 45 -2.96 8.79 3.20
N ARG A 46 -3.80 9.50 2.46
CA ARG A 46 -4.82 8.89 1.60
C ARG A 46 -4.36 8.85 0.16
N HIS A 47 -4.61 7.71 -0.48
CA HIS A 47 -4.22 7.44 -1.86
C HIS A 47 -5.37 6.79 -2.62
N PRO A 48 -5.70 7.22 -3.86
CA PRO A 48 -6.52 6.41 -4.73
C PRO A 48 -5.67 5.25 -5.25
N GLY A 49 -6.21 4.05 -5.22
CA GLY A 49 -5.61 2.90 -5.89
C GLY A 49 -5.69 3.06 -7.40
N ARG A 50 -4.63 2.72 -8.11
CA ARG A 50 -4.63 2.62 -9.56
C ARG A 50 -4.40 1.19 -10.01
N ASP A 51 -5.19 0.82 -11.02
CA ASP A 51 -5.14 -0.50 -11.59
C ASP A 51 -4.15 -0.53 -12.76
N TRP A 52 -2.94 -1.02 -12.51
CA TRP A 52 -1.95 -1.26 -13.56
C TRP A 52 -1.52 -2.72 -13.50
N ILE A 53 -1.92 -3.47 -14.50
CA ILE A 53 -1.74 -4.90 -14.55
C ILE A 53 -0.37 -5.26 -15.12
N LEU A 54 0.61 -5.41 -14.23
CA LEU A 54 1.82 -6.19 -14.48
C LEU A 54 1.93 -7.22 -13.37
N THR A 55 1.18 -8.32 -13.40
CA THR A 55 1.16 -9.34 -12.35
C THR A 55 0.64 -8.86 -10.99
N ARG A 56 -0.62 -8.41 -10.93
CA ARG A 56 -1.29 -8.05 -9.66
C ARG A 56 -0.54 -7.00 -8.85
N ILE A 57 -0.31 -5.86 -9.47
CA ILE A 57 0.22 -4.67 -8.83
C ILE A 57 -0.92 -3.65 -8.68
N LEU A 58 -1.08 -3.09 -7.48
CA LEU A 58 -1.91 -1.92 -7.25
C LEU A 58 -1.00 -0.71 -7.02
N TRP A 59 -0.94 0.18 -7.99
CA TRP A 59 -0.07 1.36 -7.94
C TRP A 59 -0.78 2.53 -7.27
N LEU A 60 -0.17 3.08 -6.23
CA LEU A 60 -0.74 4.17 -5.46
C LEU A 60 -0.43 5.54 -6.07
N SER A 61 -1.38 6.46 -5.95
CA SER A 61 -1.23 7.86 -6.27
C SER A 61 -1.69 8.69 -5.08
N GLY A 62 -0.93 9.72 -4.71
CA GLY A 62 -1.30 10.58 -3.59
C GLY A 62 -2.57 11.41 -3.87
N LEU A 63 -3.33 11.70 -2.83
CA LEU A 63 -4.48 12.59 -2.86
C LEU A 63 -4.20 13.96 -2.22
N GLU A 64 -3.12 14.07 -1.46
CA GLU A 64 -2.82 15.22 -0.61
C GLU A 64 -1.61 15.97 -1.13
N PRO A 65 -1.79 17.04 -1.96
CA PRO A 65 -0.67 17.82 -2.50
C PRO A 65 0.22 18.38 -1.37
N GLY A 66 1.55 18.28 -1.58
CA GLY A 66 2.53 18.72 -0.60
C GLY A 66 2.82 17.72 0.53
N ARG A 67 2.02 16.67 0.67
CA ARG A 67 2.24 15.61 1.65
C ARG A 67 2.61 14.28 0.99
N ASN A 68 1.85 13.84 -0.01
CA ASN A 68 2.10 12.59 -0.71
C ASN A 68 1.85 12.69 -2.22
N ARG A 69 1.63 13.87 -2.73
CA ARG A 69 1.42 14.17 -4.15
C ARG A 69 2.21 15.41 -4.56
N LEU A 70 2.82 15.34 -5.74
CA LEU A 70 3.62 16.38 -6.38
C LEU A 70 4.95 16.67 -5.66
N GLY A 71 5.87 17.33 -6.36
CA GLY A 71 7.18 17.72 -5.85
C GLY A 71 8.01 16.55 -5.33
N PRO A 72 8.77 16.77 -4.23
CA PRO A 72 9.69 15.76 -3.68
C PRO A 72 8.98 14.65 -2.87
N VAL A 73 7.65 14.65 -2.79
CA VAL A 73 6.84 13.73 -1.97
C VAL A 73 5.81 12.95 -2.79
N ASP A 74 5.98 12.86 -4.10
CA ASP A 74 4.99 12.26 -5.00
C ASP A 74 5.00 10.73 -4.93
N THR A 75 3.98 10.14 -4.33
CA THR A 75 3.84 8.69 -4.15
C THR A 75 3.84 7.95 -5.49
N PHE A 76 3.13 8.45 -6.50
CA PHE A 76 3.05 7.81 -7.81
C PHE A 76 4.43 7.74 -8.49
N ARG A 77 5.19 8.82 -8.44
CA ARG A 77 6.54 8.88 -9.01
C ARG A 77 7.57 8.07 -8.23
N ARG A 78 7.28 7.73 -6.98
CA ARG A 78 8.12 6.87 -6.16
C ARG A 78 7.87 5.38 -6.42
N TYR A 79 6.95 5.02 -7.31
CA TYR A 79 6.60 3.64 -7.64
C TYR A 79 6.17 2.83 -6.42
N ILE A 80 5.29 3.40 -5.60
CA ILE A 80 4.76 2.71 -4.43
C ILE A 80 3.60 1.81 -4.84
N TYR A 81 3.80 0.50 -4.71
CA TYR A 81 2.83 -0.53 -5.08
C TYR A 81 2.39 -1.37 -3.89
N LEU A 82 1.14 -1.88 -3.97
CA LEU A 82 0.79 -3.11 -3.28
C LEU A 82 1.12 -4.25 -4.24
N HIS A 83 1.90 -5.23 -3.81
CA HIS A 83 2.26 -6.34 -4.68
C HIS A 83 2.52 -7.63 -3.89
N GLY A 84 2.45 -8.76 -4.62
CA GLY A 84 2.80 -10.05 -4.05
C GLY A 84 4.31 -10.19 -3.82
N THR A 85 4.68 -11.22 -3.08
CA THR A 85 6.06 -11.55 -2.77
C THR A 85 6.28 -13.06 -2.80
N PRO A 86 7.52 -13.55 -2.97
CA PRO A 86 7.81 -14.97 -2.80
C PRO A 86 7.38 -15.50 -1.42
N PRO A 87 6.97 -16.79 -1.31
CA PRO A 87 6.48 -17.34 -0.04
C PRO A 87 7.49 -17.27 1.12
N VAL A 88 8.79 -17.16 0.82
CA VAL A 88 9.85 -17.06 1.83
C VAL A 88 10.00 -15.67 2.43
N THR A 89 9.33 -14.65 1.85
CA THR A 89 9.43 -13.28 2.35
C THR A 89 8.66 -13.15 3.66
N ALA A 90 9.32 -12.59 4.68
CA ALA A 90 8.67 -12.32 5.96
C ALA A 90 7.62 -11.19 5.83
N LEU A 91 6.43 -11.44 6.34
CA LEU A 91 5.36 -10.45 6.46
C LEU A 91 5.11 -10.14 7.95
N GLY A 92 4.47 -9.00 8.22
CA GLY A 92 4.22 -8.55 9.59
C GLY A 92 5.32 -7.69 10.17
N THR A 93 6.44 -7.53 9.44
CA THR A 93 7.56 -6.65 9.82
C THR A 93 8.02 -5.86 8.60
N PRO A 94 8.54 -4.62 8.77
CA PRO A 94 9.08 -3.83 7.68
C PRO A 94 10.24 -4.53 6.98
N GLY A 95 10.33 -4.41 5.65
CA GLY A 95 11.38 -5.08 4.88
C GLY A 95 11.55 -4.57 3.45
N SER A 96 10.66 -3.72 2.95
CA SER A 96 10.70 -3.24 1.56
C SER A 96 11.45 -1.90 1.43
N LYS A 97 11.53 -1.40 0.19
CA LYS A 97 12.05 -0.07 -0.14
C LYS A 97 10.93 0.97 -0.30
N GLY A 98 9.81 0.79 0.40
CA GLY A 98 8.67 1.70 0.39
C GLY A 98 7.37 1.05 -0.07
N CYS A 99 7.42 0.02 -0.92
CA CYS A 99 6.25 -0.72 -1.35
C CYS A 99 5.61 -1.53 -0.21
N ILE A 100 4.35 -1.88 -0.40
CA ILE A 100 3.60 -2.71 0.53
C ILE A 100 3.58 -4.14 -0.02
N ARG A 101 4.35 -5.02 0.60
CA ARG A 101 4.42 -6.44 0.26
C ARG A 101 3.32 -7.22 0.94
N MET A 102 2.72 -8.15 0.22
CA MET A 102 1.72 -9.04 0.78
C MET A 102 1.84 -10.44 0.19
N ASN A 103 1.17 -11.41 0.80
CA ASN A 103 1.11 -12.77 0.29
C ASN A 103 0.48 -12.77 -1.11
N ASN A 104 0.97 -13.63 -2.02
CA ASN A 104 0.47 -13.71 -3.39
C ASN A 104 -1.03 -14.01 -3.47
N ALA A 105 -1.54 -14.92 -2.64
CA ALA A 105 -2.95 -15.22 -2.62
C ALA A 105 -3.78 -14.01 -2.14
N ASP A 106 -3.25 -13.26 -1.20
CA ASP A 106 -3.94 -12.08 -0.66
C ASP A 106 -4.01 -10.93 -1.68
N ILE A 107 -2.93 -10.66 -2.42
CA ILE A 107 -2.96 -9.61 -3.45
C ILE A 107 -3.88 -9.99 -4.61
N ILE A 108 -3.93 -11.25 -4.99
CA ILE A 108 -4.86 -11.73 -6.02
C ILE A 108 -6.30 -11.49 -5.57
N ARG A 109 -6.63 -11.87 -4.34
CA ARG A 109 -7.97 -11.66 -3.78
C ARG A 109 -8.32 -10.17 -3.68
N LEU A 110 -7.39 -9.35 -3.19
CA LEU A 110 -7.59 -7.91 -3.07
C LEU A 110 -7.82 -7.27 -4.45
N PHE A 111 -7.01 -7.63 -5.43
CA PHE A 111 -7.12 -7.14 -6.80
C PHE A 111 -8.50 -7.41 -7.40
N ASP A 112 -9.06 -8.60 -7.14
CA ASP A 112 -10.38 -8.99 -7.66
C ASP A 112 -11.52 -8.26 -6.93
N LEU A 113 -11.31 -7.81 -5.70
CA LEU A 113 -12.35 -7.17 -4.87
C LEU A 113 -12.43 -5.65 -5.03
N VAL A 114 -11.37 -4.98 -5.49
CA VAL A 114 -11.31 -3.53 -5.57
C VAL A 114 -11.27 -3.05 -7.03
N ALA A 115 -11.71 -1.80 -7.24
CA ALA A 115 -11.68 -1.14 -8.54
C ALA A 115 -10.69 0.04 -8.53
N PRO A 116 -10.24 0.50 -9.71
CA PRO A 116 -9.47 1.75 -9.80
C PRO A 116 -10.20 2.90 -9.12
N GLY A 117 -9.48 3.71 -8.37
CA GLY A 117 -10.06 4.80 -7.58
C GLY A 117 -10.42 4.42 -6.15
N THR A 118 -10.35 3.14 -5.77
CA THR A 118 -10.51 2.74 -4.36
C THR A 118 -9.51 3.47 -3.48
N VAL A 119 -10.00 4.09 -2.41
CA VAL A 119 -9.16 4.85 -1.49
C VAL A 119 -8.34 3.93 -0.62
N VAL A 120 -7.05 4.22 -0.52
CA VAL A 120 -6.11 3.53 0.37
C VAL A 120 -5.64 4.53 1.43
N ASN A 121 -5.88 4.22 2.68
CA ASN A 121 -5.48 5.03 3.82
C ASN A 121 -4.29 4.36 4.53
N LEU A 122 -3.14 5.04 4.54
CA LEU A 122 -1.91 4.60 5.18
C LEU A 122 -1.69 5.41 6.45
N HIS A 123 -1.64 4.76 7.60
CA HIS A 123 -1.49 5.42 8.90
C HIS A 123 -0.60 4.62 9.86
N GLU A 124 -0.16 5.29 10.92
CA GLU A 124 0.57 4.64 12.02
C GLU A 124 -0.35 3.89 12.96
#